data_4f2902762fdeb33fab93e78ec8599ff8
#
_entry.id   4f2902762fdeb33fab93e78ec8599ff8
#
_cell.length_a   1.000
_cell.length_b   1.000
_cell.length_c   1.000
_cell.angle_alpha   90.00
_cell.angle_beta   90.00
_cell.angle_gamma   90.00
#
_symmetry.space_group_name_H-M   'P 1'
#
loop_
_entity.id
_entity.type
_entity.pdbx_description
1 polymer ?
#
loop_
_entity_poly.entity_id
_entity_poly.type
_entity_poly.pdbx_seq_one_letter_code
_entity_poly.pdbx_strand_id
1 'polypeptide(L)'
;MPVTVRFSDGAPNSAVSDNSTDANPRGMAIRFGSGRGTDIMTISHNGFVVGTGEEFLAFQRAITATDSSKPHPWPIEAYLGSHPKALKFVQELRSIPASFATESFYSNNSFVFVNSKGLRQTGRYQIIPVDGAKYLDETEAKAKSADFLIEELKSRLAQAPARFRLLLQLAGPGDQTNDSTVVWPDDRKKVELGVIAITSVVADSAAAERELAFDPTRLTDGIELSDDPLPALRSRVYVYSVAGRRGK
;
A
#
# COMPACT_ATOMS: atom_id res chain seq x y z
N MET A 1 -9.62 -16.18 11.34
CA MET A 1 -8.25 -16.14 11.90
C MET A 1 -7.91 -14.70 12.31
N PRO A 2 -7.11 -14.45 13.36
CA PRO A 2 -6.72 -13.10 13.75
C PRO A 2 -5.82 -12.44 12.69
N VAL A 3 -5.97 -11.12 12.57
CA VAL A 3 -5.12 -10.28 11.72
C VAL A 3 -4.64 -9.06 12.50
N THR A 4 -3.45 -8.57 12.18
CA THR A 4 -2.95 -7.25 12.59
C THR A 4 -2.87 -6.38 11.35
N VAL A 5 -3.49 -5.21 11.40
CA VAL A 5 -3.51 -4.24 10.29
C VAL A 5 -2.77 -2.99 10.70
N ARG A 6 -1.95 -2.45 9.81
CA ARG A 6 -1.36 -1.11 9.93
C ARG A 6 -1.75 -0.27 8.73
N PHE A 7 -2.33 0.87 8.98
CA PHE A 7 -2.48 1.94 8.00
C PHE A 7 -1.29 2.90 8.07
N SER A 8 -0.98 3.54 6.97
CA SER A 8 0.13 4.51 6.89
C SER A 8 -0.08 5.49 5.75
N ASP A 9 0.56 6.64 5.88
CA ASP A 9 0.77 7.55 4.77
C ASP A 9 1.99 7.13 3.95
N GLY A 10 1.99 7.50 2.66
CA GLY A 10 3.09 7.21 1.74
C GLY A 10 4.18 8.27 1.73
N ALA A 11 4.03 9.33 2.49
CA ALA A 11 5.00 10.41 2.55
C ALA A 11 6.33 9.96 3.18
N PRO A 12 7.47 10.44 2.66
CA PRO A 12 8.77 10.17 3.27
C PRO A 12 8.97 10.90 4.61
N ASN A 13 8.15 11.90 4.88
CA ASN A 13 8.17 12.72 6.09
C ASN A 13 6.91 12.48 6.92
N SER A 14 7.08 12.07 8.17
CA SER A 14 5.99 11.81 9.12
C SER A 14 5.21 13.07 9.57
N ALA A 15 5.66 14.26 9.17
CA ALA A 15 4.98 15.52 9.47
C ALA A 15 3.94 15.93 8.42
N VAL A 16 3.74 15.12 7.36
CA VAL A 16 2.72 15.41 6.35
C VAL A 16 1.35 15.09 6.91
N SER A 17 0.43 16.05 6.79
CA SER A 17 -0.94 15.92 7.29
C SER A 17 -1.78 14.97 6.44
N ASP A 18 -2.70 14.24 7.07
CA ASP A 18 -3.67 13.36 6.42
C ASP A 18 -4.53 14.07 5.35
N ASN A 19 -4.78 15.37 5.53
CA ASN A 19 -5.56 16.19 4.61
C ASN A 19 -4.76 16.74 3.42
N SER A 20 -3.48 16.31 3.26
CA SER A 20 -2.64 16.65 2.10
C SER A 20 -2.62 15.51 1.08
N THR A 21 -2.61 15.87 -0.21
CA THR A 21 -2.34 14.93 -1.30
C THR A 21 -0.90 14.39 -1.25
N ASP A 22 0.03 15.10 -0.61
CA ASP A 22 1.42 14.67 -0.44
C ASP A 22 1.56 13.45 0.48
N ALA A 23 0.53 13.16 1.27
CA ALA A 23 0.46 11.95 2.08
C ALA A 23 0.09 10.69 1.27
N ASN A 24 -0.28 10.81 0.00
CA ASN A 24 -0.56 9.69 -0.90
C ASN A 24 0.72 9.00 -1.43
N PRO A 25 0.61 7.69 -1.83
CA PRO A 25 -0.55 6.83 -1.61
C PRO A 25 -0.67 6.41 -0.15
N ARG A 26 -1.91 6.18 0.32
CA ARG A 26 -2.13 5.56 1.63
C ARG A 26 -1.71 4.10 1.59
N GLY A 27 -1.20 3.59 2.70
CA GLY A 27 -0.79 2.20 2.82
C GLY A 27 -1.70 1.39 3.73
N MET A 28 -1.91 0.11 3.40
CA MET A 28 -2.49 -0.89 4.29
C MET A 28 -1.62 -2.14 4.27
N ALA A 29 -1.08 -2.51 5.41
CA ALA A 29 -0.34 -3.75 5.58
C ALA A 29 -1.08 -4.67 6.55
N ILE A 30 -1.17 -5.96 6.21
CA ILE A 30 -1.93 -6.95 6.96
C ILE A 30 -1.03 -8.13 7.26
N ARG A 31 -0.99 -8.53 8.52
CA ARG A 31 -0.39 -9.79 8.98
C ARG A 31 -1.49 -10.78 9.32
N PHE A 32 -1.47 -11.92 8.67
CA PHE A 32 -2.36 -13.04 8.96
C PHE A 32 -1.70 -14.01 9.93
N GLY A 33 -2.38 -14.31 11.05
CA GLY A 33 -1.90 -15.25 12.07
C GLY A 33 -0.67 -14.75 12.85
N SER A 34 -0.31 -15.49 13.89
CA SER A 34 0.82 -15.18 14.78
C SER A 34 2.10 -15.98 14.48
N GLY A 35 2.02 -17.11 13.76
CA GLY A 35 3.13 -17.96 13.41
C GLY A 35 3.50 -17.89 11.92
N ARG A 36 3.55 -19.07 11.26
CA ARG A 36 3.59 -19.14 9.80
C ARG A 36 2.30 -18.56 9.22
N GLY A 37 2.41 -17.54 8.41
CA GLY A 37 1.26 -16.86 7.81
C GLY A 37 1.74 -15.95 6.69
N THR A 38 0.82 -15.14 6.17
CA THR A 38 1.11 -14.25 5.05
C THR A 38 1.07 -12.80 5.51
N ASP A 39 2.04 -12.00 5.07
CA ASP A 39 1.97 -10.55 5.15
C ASP A 39 1.57 -10.00 3.78
N ILE A 40 0.50 -9.20 3.73
CA ILE A 40 0.05 -8.50 2.52
C ILE A 40 0.33 -7.02 2.69
N MET A 41 0.99 -6.41 1.72
CA MET A 41 1.23 -4.97 1.69
C MET A 41 0.62 -4.35 0.44
N THR A 42 -0.18 -3.34 0.66
CA THR A 42 -0.98 -2.67 -0.36
C THR A 42 -0.87 -1.15 -0.23
N ILE A 43 -1.18 -0.46 -1.31
CA ILE A 43 -1.33 0.99 -1.34
C ILE A 43 -2.66 1.38 -1.99
N SER A 44 -3.10 2.61 -1.78
CA SER A 44 -4.36 3.15 -2.31
C SER A 44 -4.32 3.49 -3.82
N HIS A 45 -3.42 2.88 -4.56
CA HIS A 45 -3.32 3.04 -6.01
C HIS A 45 -3.05 1.68 -6.67
N ASN A 46 -3.78 1.40 -7.76
CA ASN A 46 -3.61 0.16 -8.53
C ASN A 46 -2.48 0.34 -9.55
N GLY A 47 -1.25 0.25 -9.09
CA GLY A 47 -0.01 0.46 -9.83
C GLY A 47 1.03 1.11 -8.93
N PHE A 48 2.32 0.98 -9.25
CA PHE A 48 3.41 1.56 -8.48
C PHE A 48 4.20 2.56 -9.32
N VAL A 49 4.93 3.42 -8.64
CA VAL A 49 5.68 4.50 -9.29
C VAL A 49 6.82 3.99 -10.16
N VAL A 50 7.41 2.84 -9.82
CA VAL A 50 8.58 2.25 -10.49
C VAL A 50 8.48 0.72 -10.55
N GLY A 51 9.21 0.10 -11.48
CA GLY A 51 9.30 -1.36 -11.63
C GLY A 51 10.51 -2.00 -10.95
N THR A 52 11.54 -1.21 -10.61
CA THR A 52 12.80 -1.72 -10.03
C THR A 52 13.26 -0.94 -8.81
N GLY A 53 14.17 -1.52 -8.04
CA GLY A 53 14.76 -0.85 -6.88
C GLY A 53 15.68 0.32 -7.24
N GLU A 54 16.37 0.21 -8.34
CA GLU A 54 17.24 1.26 -8.88
C GLU A 54 16.43 2.49 -9.26
N GLU A 55 15.33 2.29 -9.96
CA GLU A 55 14.38 3.36 -10.28
C GLU A 55 13.77 3.98 -9.03
N PHE A 56 13.43 3.15 -8.00
CA PHE A 56 12.92 3.66 -6.74
C PHE A 56 13.95 4.55 -6.02
N LEU A 57 15.21 4.13 -5.99
CA LEU A 57 16.28 4.93 -5.41
C LEU A 57 16.48 6.25 -6.17
N ALA A 58 16.43 6.21 -7.51
CA ALA A 58 16.53 7.41 -8.35
C ALA A 58 15.35 8.37 -8.09
N PHE A 59 14.14 7.85 -8.00
CA PHE A 59 12.93 8.62 -7.65
C PHE A 59 13.06 9.28 -6.27
N GLN A 60 13.47 8.54 -5.25
CA GLN A 60 13.66 9.06 -3.89
C GLN A 60 14.75 10.13 -3.83
N ARG A 61 15.84 9.95 -4.57
CA ARG A 61 16.89 10.96 -4.69
C ARG A 61 16.39 12.25 -5.35
N ALA A 62 15.57 12.13 -6.39
CA ALA A 62 14.97 13.28 -7.06
C ALA A 62 14.04 14.05 -6.10
N ILE A 63 13.21 13.36 -5.31
CA ILE A 63 12.36 13.99 -4.28
C ILE A 63 13.22 14.70 -3.24
N THR A 64 14.23 14.01 -2.68
CA THR A 64 15.07 14.56 -1.60
C THR A 64 15.91 15.75 -2.07
N ALA A 65 16.35 15.76 -3.33
CA ALA A 65 17.11 16.86 -3.92
C ALA A 65 16.23 18.06 -4.34
N THR A 66 14.89 17.89 -4.31
CA THR A 66 13.96 18.95 -4.70
C THR A 66 13.88 20.00 -3.58
N ASP A 67 14.15 21.25 -3.96
CA ASP A 67 14.04 22.43 -3.11
C ASP A 67 13.08 23.42 -3.79
N SER A 68 11.88 23.58 -3.21
CA SER A 68 10.84 24.45 -3.75
C SER A 68 11.21 25.95 -3.75
N SER A 69 12.27 26.34 -3.07
CA SER A 69 12.81 27.71 -3.11
C SER A 69 13.68 28.00 -4.35
N LYS A 70 14.02 26.97 -5.11
CA LYS A 70 14.83 27.07 -6.32
C LYS A 70 13.99 27.22 -7.59
N PRO A 71 14.54 27.83 -8.66
CA PRO A 71 13.86 27.88 -9.95
C PRO A 71 13.58 26.50 -10.54
N HIS A 72 12.52 26.40 -11.34
CA HIS A 72 12.24 25.24 -12.16
C HIS A 72 13.23 25.05 -13.34
N PRO A 73 13.44 23.82 -13.85
CA PRO A 73 12.80 22.59 -13.38
C PRO A 73 13.47 22.04 -12.11
N TRP A 74 12.65 21.55 -11.20
CA TRP A 74 13.15 20.86 -10.03
C TRP A 74 13.64 19.44 -10.35
N PRO A 75 14.53 18.85 -9.54
CA PRO A 75 14.99 17.48 -9.75
C PRO A 75 13.87 16.45 -9.94
N ILE A 76 12.79 16.55 -9.17
CA ILE A 76 11.64 15.66 -9.32
C ILE A 76 10.91 15.88 -10.66
N GLU A 77 10.79 17.10 -11.14
CA GLU A 77 10.16 17.39 -12.43
C GLU A 77 10.98 16.84 -13.60
N ALA A 78 12.31 17.01 -13.53
CA ALA A 78 13.24 16.44 -14.53
C ALA A 78 13.15 14.90 -14.54
N TYR A 79 13.08 14.27 -13.36
CA TYR A 79 12.87 12.83 -13.24
C TYR A 79 11.54 12.40 -13.88
N LEU A 80 10.44 13.02 -13.48
CA LEU A 80 9.10 12.69 -13.98
C LEU A 80 8.98 12.93 -15.49
N GLY A 81 9.61 13.96 -16.02
CA GLY A 81 9.66 14.25 -17.46
C GLY A 81 10.30 13.15 -18.31
N SER A 82 11.23 12.39 -17.73
CA SER A 82 11.89 11.23 -18.38
C SER A 82 11.28 9.87 -18.03
N HIS A 83 10.33 9.82 -17.08
CA HIS A 83 9.70 8.59 -16.58
C HIS A 83 8.16 8.67 -16.66
N PRO A 84 7.56 8.46 -17.84
CA PRO A 84 6.12 8.69 -18.07
C PRO A 84 5.21 7.82 -17.19
N LYS A 85 5.62 6.62 -16.82
CA LYS A 85 4.86 5.78 -15.88
C LYS A 85 4.83 6.39 -14.47
N ALA A 86 5.96 6.92 -14.00
CA ALA A 86 6.04 7.61 -12.72
C ALA A 86 5.24 8.92 -12.73
N LEU A 87 5.29 9.67 -13.83
CA LEU A 87 4.50 10.89 -14.01
C LEU A 87 2.99 10.58 -13.92
N LYS A 88 2.53 9.56 -14.64
CA LYS A 88 1.14 9.12 -14.60
C LYS A 88 0.72 8.74 -13.18
N PHE A 89 1.51 7.93 -12.48
CA PHE A 89 1.26 7.54 -11.09
C PHE A 89 1.06 8.77 -10.19
N VAL A 90 1.99 9.72 -10.22
CA VAL A 90 1.91 10.95 -9.40
C VAL A 90 0.69 11.80 -9.75
N GLN A 91 0.30 11.88 -11.02
CA GLN A 91 -0.87 12.62 -11.47
C GLN A 91 -2.19 12.01 -11.02
N GLU A 92 -2.25 10.69 -10.82
CA GLU A 92 -3.44 9.96 -10.38
C GLU A 92 -3.63 9.98 -8.85
N LEU A 93 -2.59 10.30 -8.07
CA LEU A 93 -2.62 10.33 -6.60
C LEU A 93 -3.21 11.63 -6.04
N ARG A 94 -4.45 11.95 -6.35
CA ARG A 94 -5.07 13.24 -6.00
C ARG A 94 -6.19 13.16 -4.97
N SER A 95 -6.72 11.97 -4.71
CA SER A 95 -7.88 11.81 -3.82
C SER A 95 -7.46 11.71 -2.36
N ILE A 96 -8.22 12.36 -1.48
CA ILE A 96 -8.06 12.26 -0.03
C ILE A 96 -9.23 11.42 0.48
N PRO A 97 -8.98 10.23 1.09
CA PRO A 97 -10.07 9.39 1.56
C PRO A 97 -10.78 10.02 2.76
N ALA A 98 -12.09 9.81 2.86
CA ALA A 98 -12.87 10.26 4.02
C ALA A 98 -12.53 9.45 5.29
N SER A 99 -11.98 8.26 5.15
CA SER A 99 -11.53 7.35 6.19
C SER A 99 -10.58 6.31 5.61
N PHE A 100 -9.64 5.79 6.40
CA PHE A 100 -8.93 4.55 6.04
C PHE A 100 -9.89 3.38 5.78
N ALA A 101 -11.05 3.34 6.46
CA ALA A 101 -12.07 2.32 6.30
C ALA A 101 -12.87 2.43 4.99
N THR A 102 -12.76 3.53 4.27
CA THR A 102 -13.44 3.77 2.98
C THR A 102 -12.46 4.00 1.84
N GLU A 103 -11.22 3.53 1.97
CA GLU A 103 -10.21 3.54 0.93
C GLU A 103 -10.03 2.13 0.33
N SER A 104 -9.75 2.07 -0.97
CA SER A 104 -9.43 0.83 -1.67
C SER A 104 -7.92 0.65 -1.76
N PHE A 105 -7.44 -0.57 -1.45
CA PHE A 105 -6.01 -0.85 -1.43
C PHE A 105 -5.66 -1.98 -2.40
N TYR A 106 -4.50 -1.87 -3.03
CA TYR A 106 -4.05 -2.77 -4.09
C TYR A 106 -2.63 -3.27 -3.81
N SER A 107 -2.42 -4.57 -3.95
CA SER A 107 -1.06 -5.13 -4.05
C SER A 107 -0.55 -4.89 -5.45
N ASN A 108 0.52 -4.12 -5.58
CA ASN A 108 1.13 -3.87 -6.90
C ASN A 108 2.06 -5.00 -7.30
N ASN A 109 2.52 -5.78 -6.32
CA ASN A 109 3.31 -6.98 -6.54
C ASN A 109 2.38 -8.17 -6.82
N SER A 110 2.81 -9.06 -7.72
CA SER A 110 2.13 -10.30 -8.00
C SER A 110 2.74 -11.47 -7.22
N PHE A 111 1.90 -12.49 -6.99
CA PHE A 111 2.28 -13.73 -6.31
C PHE A 111 1.77 -14.91 -7.11
N VAL A 112 2.41 -16.07 -6.96
CA VAL A 112 1.97 -17.33 -7.57
C VAL A 112 1.21 -18.15 -6.55
N PHE A 113 -0.02 -18.50 -6.85
CA PHE A 113 -0.89 -19.32 -6.01
C PHE A 113 -0.87 -20.75 -6.55
N VAL A 114 -0.56 -21.71 -5.68
CA VAL A 114 -0.46 -23.12 -6.03
C VAL A 114 -1.53 -23.88 -5.26
N ASN A 115 -2.43 -24.55 -5.97
CA ASN A 115 -3.46 -25.35 -5.33
C ASN A 115 -2.96 -26.77 -4.98
N SER A 116 -3.80 -27.56 -4.29
CA SER A 116 -3.46 -28.93 -3.88
C SER A 116 -3.19 -29.90 -5.04
N LYS A 117 -3.54 -29.54 -6.28
CA LYS A 117 -3.27 -30.30 -7.50
C LYS A 117 -2.00 -29.82 -8.22
N GLY A 118 -1.27 -28.86 -7.65
CA GLY A 118 -0.08 -28.27 -8.26
C GLY A 118 -0.36 -27.25 -9.37
N LEU A 119 -1.61 -26.87 -9.61
CA LEU A 119 -1.92 -25.83 -10.58
C LEU A 119 -1.49 -24.48 -10.05
N ARG A 120 -0.80 -23.73 -10.90
CA ARG A 120 -0.20 -22.43 -10.59
C ARG A 120 -1.00 -21.31 -11.26
N GLN A 121 -1.32 -20.28 -10.52
CA GLN A 121 -2.01 -19.11 -11.02
C GLN A 121 -1.40 -17.85 -10.41
N THR A 122 -0.98 -16.90 -11.26
CA THR A 122 -0.50 -15.60 -10.77
C THR A 122 -1.67 -14.68 -10.48
N GLY A 123 -1.55 -13.89 -9.40
CA GLY A 123 -2.58 -12.94 -8.99
C GLY A 123 -2.05 -11.78 -8.16
N ARG A 124 -2.87 -10.73 -8.04
CA ARG A 124 -2.64 -9.55 -7.19
C ARG A 124 -3.80 -9.38 -6.22
N TYR A 125 -3.49 -9.03 -4.98
CA TYR A 125 -4.53 -8.75 -3.99
C TYR A 125 -5.18 -7.38 -4.23
N GLN A 126 -6.48 -7.32 -4.00
CA GLN A 126 -7.26 -6.09 -3.89
C GLN A 126 -8.05 -6.15 -2.58
N ILE A 127 -8.03 -5.05 -1.83
CA ILE A 127 -8.70 -4.93 -0.54
C ILE A 127 -9.70 -3.78 -0.68
N ILE A 128 -10.96 -4.13 -0.81
CA ILE A 128 -12.04 -3.21 -1.20
C ILE A 128 -12.97 -3.01 -0.01
N PRO A 129 -13.24 -1.76 0.42
CA PRO A 129 -14.15 -1.50 1.53
C PRO A 129 -15.56 -2.00 1.22
N VAL A 130 -16.19 -2.67 2.19
CA VAL A 130 -17.57 -3.19 2.04
C VAL A 130 -18.56 -2.06 1.85
N ASP A 131 -18.34 -0.92 2.53
CA ASP A 131 -19.20 0.26 2.47
C ASP A 131 -18.89 1.18 1.27
N GLY A 132 -18.01 0.73 0.37
CA GLY A 132 -17.57 1.49 -0.79
C GLY A 132 -16.50 2.55 -0.48
N ALA A 133 -15.77 2.94 -1.51
CA ALA A 133 -14.76 4.00 -1.41
C ALA A 133 -15.45 5.37 -1.32
N LYS A 134 -14.92 6.26 -0.44
CA LYS A 134 -15.42 7.62 -0.26
C LYS A 134 -14.24 8.59 -0.12
N TYR A 135 -14.32 9.68 -0.88
CA TYR A 135 -13.28 10.70 -0.92
C TYR A 135 -13.86 12.04 -0.53
N LEU A 136 -13.02 12.88 0.06
CA LEU A 136 -13.34 14.27 0.39
C LEU A 136 -13.14 15.15 -0.84
N ASP A 137 -13.97 16.18 -0.98
CA ASP A 137 -13.66 17.29 -1.87
C ASP A 137 -12.58 18.20 -1.24
N GLU A 138 -12.11 19.17 -2.01
CA GLU A 138 -11.03 20.06 -1.57
C GLU A 138 -11.43 20.91 -0.34
N THR A 139 -12.67 21.33 -0.25
CA THR A 139 -13.19 22.14 0.86
C THR A 139 -13.30 21.29 2.13
N GLU A 140 -13.86 20.10 1.99
CA GLU A 140 -13.98 19.14 3.08
C GLU A 140 -12.61 18.74 3.62
N ALA A 141 -11.64 18.47 2.73
CA ALA A 141 -10.28 18.10 3.12
C ALA A 141 -9.59 19.22 3.90
N LYS A 142 -9.66 20.48 3.43
CA LYS A 142 -9.09 21.64 4.11
C LYS A 142 -9.64 21.89 5.51
N ALA A 143 -10.88 21.45 5.77
CA ALA A 143 -11.53 21.59 7.06
C ALA A 143 -11.14 20.51 8.08
N LYS A 144 -10.38 19.48 7.68
CA LYS A 144 -9.95 18.37 8.55
C LYS A 144 -8.69 18.71 9.34
N SER A 145 -8.55 18.09 10.53
CA SER A 145 -7.32 18.11 11.32
C SER A 145 -6.19 17.33 10.61
N ALA A 146 -4.95 17.55 11.07
CA ALA A 146 -3.78 16.91 10.49
C ALA A 146 -3.82 15.38 10.58
N ASP A 147 -4.38 14.84 11.65
CA ASP A 147 -4.44 13.40 11.95
C ASP A 147 -5.87 12.84 11.83
N PHE A 148 -6.72 13.44 10.99
CA PHE A 148 -8.15 13.15 10.96
C PHE A 148 -8.48 11.69 10.60
N LEU A 149 -7.65 11.03 9.78
CA LEU A 149 -7.86 9.62 9.41
C LEU A 149 -7.69 8.69 10.59
N ILE A 150 -6.72 9.00 11.47
CA ILE A 150 -6.47 8.22 12.69
C ILE A 150 -7.61 8.44 13.69
N GLU A 151 -8.04 9.69 13.86
CA GLU A 151 -9.13 10.07 14.77
C GLU A 151 -10.47 9.45 14.31
N GLU A 152 -10.76 9.53 13.01
CA GLU A 152 -11.95 8.94 12.40
C GLU A 152 -11.95 7.41 12.57
N LEU A 153 -10.84 6.73 12.29
CA LEU A 153 -10.74 5.28 12.44
C LEU A 153 -11.00 4.84 13.89
N LYS A 154 -10.42 5.54 14.87
CA LYS A 154 -10.66 5.27 16.30
C LYS A 154 -12.15 5.43 16.66
N SER A 155 -12.76 6.54 16.23
CA SER A 155 -14.18 6.82 16.46
C SER A 155 -15.08 5.76 15.81
N ARG A 156 -14.79 5.38 14.58
CA ARG A 156 -15.52 4.35 13.84
C ARG A 156 -15.46 3.00 14.54
N LEU A 157 -14.27 2.56 14.91
CA LEU A 157 -14.06 1.25 15.55
C LEU A 157 -14.68 1.15 16.96
N ALA A 158 -14.92 2.27 17.62
CA ALA A 158 -15.69 2.31 18.85
C ALA A 158 -17.19 2.02 18.63
N GLN A 159 -17.68 2.16 17.40
CA GLN A 159 -19.10 1.96 17.06
C GLN A 159 -19.34 0.66 16.32
N ALA A 160 -18.53 0.35 15.32
CA ALA A 160 -18.68 -0.83 14.48
C ALA A 160 -17.35 -1.23 13.82
N PRO A 161 -17.16 -2.52 13.47
CA PRO A 161 -15.99 -2.96 12.72
C PRO A 161 -15.90 -2.34 11.33
N ALA A 162 -14.68 -1.96 10.91
CA ALA A 162 -14.39 -1.64 9.52
C ALA A 162 -14.16 -2.94 8.74
N ARG A 163 -14.85 -3.10 7.60
CA ARG A 163 -14.86 -4.35 6.83
C ARG A 163 -14.37 -4.15 5.42
N PHE A 164 -13.54 -5.08 4.94
CA PHE A 164 -12.99 -5.08 3.60
C PHE A 164 -13.13 -6.47 2.97
N ARG A 165 -13.52 -6.52 1.71
CA ARG A 165 -13.43 -7.73 0.90
C ARG A 165 -11.97 -7.91 0.47
N LEU A 166 -11.41 -9.09 0.74
CA LEU A 166 -10.11 -9.49 0.22
C LEU A 166 -10.34 -10.25 -1.09
N LEU A 167 -9.92 -9.64 -2.19
CA LEU A 167 -10.06 -10.20 -3.53
C LEU A 167 -8.67 -10.57 -4.07
N LEU A 168 -8.64 -11.58 -4.93
CA LEU A 168 -7.50 -11.94 -5.75
C LEU A 168 -7.86 -11.72 -7.21
N GLN A 169 -7.26 -10.74 -7.86
CA GLN A 169 -7.34 -10.55 -9.30
C GLN A 169 -6.36 -11.50 -9.96
N LEU A 170 -6.85 -12.36 -10.87
CA LEU A 170 -6.06 -13.37 -11.56
C LEU A 170 -5.46 -12.80 -12.82
N ALA A 171 -4.18 -13.07 -13.07
CA ALA A 171 -3.53 -12.72 -14.31
C ALA A 171 -4.16 -13.47 -15.49
N GLY A 172 -4.41 -12.75 -16.57
CA GLY A 172 -4.80 -13.29 -17.86
C GLY A 172 -3.63 -13.45 -18.82
N PRO A 173 -3.86 -14.03 -20.01
CA PRO A 173 -2.84 -14.13 -21.02
C PRO A 173 -2.27 -12.76 -21.40
N GLY A 174 -0.93 -12.63 -21.40
CA GLY A 174 -0.23 -11.40 -21.77
C GLY A 174 -0.09 -10.36 -20.65
N ASP A 175 -0.67 -10.59 -19.47
CA ASP A 175 -0.48 -9.68 -18.35
C ASP A 175 0.97 -9.74 -17.84
N GLN A 176 1.56 -8.58 -17.60
CA GLN A 176 2.92 -8.49 -17.05
C GLN A 176 2.86 -8.75 -15.54
N THR A 177 3.52 -9.83 -15.11
CA THR A 177 3.53 -10.27 -13.72
C THR A 177 4.75 -9.80 -12.92
N ASN A 178 5.74 -9.24 -13.62
CA ASN A 178 7.02 -8.79 -13.08
C ASN A 178 7.21 -7.26 -13.09
N ASP A 179 6.18 -6.51 -13.48
CA ASP A 179 6.22 -5.04 -13.52
C ASP A 179 5.06 -4.47 -12.69
N SER A 180 5.39 -3.95 -11.52
CA SER A 180 4.44 -3.34 -10.59
C SER A 180 3.85 -2.01 -11.07
N THR A 181 4.42 -1.39 -12.11
CA THR A 181 3.90 -0.16 -12.70
C THR A 181 2.71 -0.42 -13.63
N VAL A 182 2.56 -1.67 -14.09
CA VAL A 182 1.50 -2.05 -15.03
C VAL A 182 0.23 -2.43 -14.29
N VAL A 183 -0.83 -1.69 -14.54
CA VAL A 183 -2.18 -2.00 -14.07
C VAL A 183 -2.79 -3.08 -14.97
N TRP A 184 -3.30 -4.16 -14.35
CA TRP A 184 -4.02 -5.18 -15.11
C TRP A 184 -5.45 -4.71 -15.43
N PRO A 185 -6.03 -5.17 -16.56
CA PRO A 185 -7.39 -4.83 -16.93
C PRO A 185 -8.41 -5.16 -15.83
N ASP A 186 -9.39 -4.29 -15.64
CA ASP A 186 -10.40 -4.45 -14.56
C ASP A 186 -11.35 -5.61 -14.78
N ASP A 187 -11.51 -6.09 -16.03
CA ASP A 187 -12.31 -7.24 -16.42
C ASP A 187 -11.66 -8.58 -16.08
N ARG A 188 -10.42 -8.59 -15.60
CA ARG A 188 -9.77 -9.82 -15.14
C ARG A 188 -10.58 -10.47 -14.03
N LYS A 189 -10.67 -11.81 -14.08
CA LYS A 189 -11.37 -12.59 -13.06
C LYS A 189 -10.87 -12.25 -11.67
N LYS A 190 -11.81 -11.96 -10.76
CA LYS A 190 -11.53 -11.72 -9.34
C LYS A 190 -12.17 -12.85 -8.51
N VAL A 191 -11.40 -13.38 -7.56
CA VAL A 191 -11.84 -14.41 -6.62
C VAL A 191 -11.87 -13.77 -5.23
N GLU A 192 -12.99 -13.86 -4.55
CA GLU A 192 -13.09 -13.41 -3.17
C GLU A 192 -12.47 -14.47 -2.24
N LEU A 193 -11.46 -14.07 -1.48
CA LEU A 193 -10.77 -14.92 -0.50
C LEU A 193 -11.42 -14.85 0.88
N GLY A 194 -12.18 -13.80 1.16
CA GLY A 194 -12.88 -13.58 2.42
C GLY A 194 -13.05 -12.12 2.77
N VAL A 195 -13.44 -11.88 4.03
CA VAL A 195 -13.64 -10.53 4.58
C VAL A 195 -12.66 -10.30 5.73
N ILE A 196 -11.98 -9.16 5.69
CA ILE A 196 -11.16 -8.65 6.79
C ILE A 196 -12.06 -7.74 7.62
N ALA A 197 -12.20 -8.04 8.92
CA ALA A 197 -12.93 -7.21 9.87
C ALA A 197 -11.93 -6.63 10.89
N ILE A 198 -11.76 -5.32 10.90
CA ILE A 198 -10.97 -4.60 11.88
C ILE A 198 -11.91 -4.20 13.00
N THR A 199 -11.67 -4.74 14.20
CA THR A 199 -12.63 -4.66 15.32
C THR A 199 -12.19 -3.73 16.43
N SER A 200 -10.91 -3.41 16.53
CA SER A 200 -10.37 -2.55 17.60
C SER A 200 -9.04 -1.94 17.20
N VAL A 201 -8.69 -0.85 17.85
CA VAL A 201 -7.35 -0.25 17.82
C VAL A 201 -6.47 -0.94 18.87
N VAL A 202 -5.20 -1.13 18.56
CA VAL A 202 -4.20 -1.62 19.54
C VAL A 202 -4.01 -0.56 20.64
N ALA A 203 -4.01 -0.99 21.89
CA ALA A 203 -3.99 -0.07 23.04
C ALA A 203 -2.77 0.88 23.05
N ASP A 204 -1.59 0.37 22.73
CA ASP A 204 -0.37 1.16 22.53
C ASP A 204 0.15 0.95 21.10
N SER A 205 -0.42 1.71 20.16
CA SER A 205 -0.03 1.65 18.75
C SER A 205 1.42 2.05 18.54
N ALA A 206 1.94 3.00 19.30
CA ALA A 206 3.31 3.47 19.16
C ALA A 206 4.33 2.38 19.57
N ALA A 207 4.07 1.68 20.67
CA ALA A 207 4.90 0.54 21.08
C ALA A 207 4.80 -0.61 20.07
N ALA A 208 3.57 -0.93 19.60
CA ALA A 208 3.35 -1.99 18.64
C ALA A 208 4.07 -1.70 17.31
N GLU A 209 4.05 -0.47 16.82
CA GLU A 209 4.70 -0.07 15.57
C GLU A 209 6.22 -0.16 15.62
N ARG A 210 6.83 0.08 16.78
CA ARG A 210 8.28 -0.11 16.96
C ARG A 210 8.72 -1.54 16.70
N GLU A 211 7.89 -2.50 17.11
CA GLU A 211 8.19 -3.94 17.00
C GLU A 211 7.66 -4.57 15.70
N LEU A 212 6.64 -3.97 15.10
CA LEU A 212 5.95 -4.55 13.96
C LEU A 212 6.78 -4.39 12.68
N ALA A 213 7.12 -5.54 12.07
CA ALA A 213 7.79 -5.63 10.79
C ALA A 213 6.97 -6.48 9.85
N PHE A 214 6.46 -5.88 8.78
CA PHE A 214 5.85 -6.64 7.68
C PHE A 214 6.92 -7.08 6.69
N ASP A 215 6.75 -8.28 6.13
CA ASP A 215 7.67 -8.85 5.16
C ASP A 215 6.89 -9.45 3.97
N PRO A 216 7.05 -8.90 2.74
CA PRO A 216 6.37 -9.40 1.56
C PRO A 216 6.77 -10.84 1.18
N THR A 217 7.87 -11.34 1.74
CA THR A 217 8.33 -12.72 1.53
C THR A 217 7.83 -13.69 2.59
N ARG A 218 7.12 -13.19 3.63
CA ARG A 218 6.44 -14.03 4.61
C ARG A 218 5.14 -14.54 4.00
N LEU A 219 5.20 -15.76 3.48
CA LEU A 219 4.12 -16.42 2.74
C LEU A 219 3.79 -17.78 3.38
N THR A 220 2.51 -18.12 3.38
CA THR A 220 2.05 -19.45 3.77
C THR A 220 2.22 -20.43 2.61
N ASP A 221 2.21 -21.74 2.91
CA ASP A 221 2.28 -22.79 1.90
C ASP A 221 1.17 -22.59 0.85
N GLY A 222 1.53 -22.79 -0.43
CA GLY A 222 0.67 -22.55 -1.57
C GLY A 222 0.67 -21.10 -2.08
N ILE A 223 1.45 -20.20 -1.49
CA ILE A 223 1.72 -18.87 -2.04
C ILE A 223 3.22 -18.72 -2.22
N GLU A 224 3.66 -18.35 -3.41
CA GLU A 224 5.05 -18.17 -3.79
C GLU A 224 5.30 -16.78 -4.35
N LEU A 225 6.55 -16.33 -4.31
CA LEU A 225 6.95 -15.12 -5.03
C LEU A 225 6.81 -15.37 -6.54
N SER A 226 6.41 -14.33 -7.27
CA SER A 226 6.50 -14.31 -8.73
C SER A 226 7.91 -13.90 -9.17
N ASP A 227 8.07 -13.60 -10.44
CA ASP A 227 9.26 -13.00 -11.03
C ASP A 227 9.39 -11.48 -10.83
N ASP A 228 8.46 -10.87 -10.07
CA ASP A 228 8.54 -9.47 -9.64
C ASP A 228 9.73 -9.27 -8.68
N PRO A 229 10.70 -8.39 -9.00
CA PRO A 229 11.91 -8.22 -8.19
C PRO A 229 11.65 -7.46 -6.88
N LEU A 230 10.57 -6.68 -6.78
CA LEU A 230 10.35 -5.76 -5.66
C LEU A 230 10.08 -6.46 -4.32
N PRO A 231 9.30 -7.54 -4.20
CA PRO A 231 9.05 -8.18 -2.91
C PRO A 231 10.33 -8.61 -2.19
N ALA A 232 11.24 -9.26 -2.89
CA ALA A 232 12.52 -9.71 -2.32
C ALA A 232 13.43 -8.53 -1.91
N LEU A 233 13.44 -7.45 -2.69
CA LEU A 233 14.16 -6.24 -2.34
C LEU A 233 13.54 -5.55 -1.12
N ARG A 234 12.23 -5.41 -1.08
CA ARG A 234 11.49 -4.77 0.04
C ARG A 234 11.74 -5.50 1.35
N SER A 235 11.77 -6.84 1.35
CA SER A 235 12.09 -7.63 2.54
C SER A 235 13.43 -7.21 3.14
N ARG A 236 14.47 -7.06 2.31
CA ARG A 236 15.80 -6.61 2.76
C ARG A 236 15.79 -5.19 3.32
N VAL A 237 15.12 -4.26 2.65
CA VAL A 237 15.06 -2.84 3.06
C VAL A 237 14.28 -2.68 4.38
N TYR A 238 13.23 -3.44 4.58
CA TYR A 238 12.40 -3.34 5.78
C TYR A 238 13.10 -3.76 7.06
N VAL A 239 14.10 -4.64 6.99
CA VAL A 239 14.96 -4.98 8.14
C VAL A 239 15.68 -3.73 8.68
N TYR A 240 16.22 -2.90 7.79
CA TYR A 240 16.87 -1.63 8.19
C TYR A 240 15.86 -0.62 8.76
N SER A 241 14.67 -0.54 8.18
CA SER A 241 13.60 0.33 8.68
C SER A 241 13.15 -0.04 10.09
N VAL A 242 13.04 -1.34 10.41
CA VAL A 242 12.71 -1.81 11.77
C VAL A 242 13.84 -1.51 12.74
N ALA A 243 15.09 -1.79 12.36
CA ALA A 243 16.25 -1.47 13.20
C ALA A 243 16.33 0.01 13.56
N GLY A 244 16.03 0.90 12.57
CA GLY A 244 15.98 2.36 12.82
C GLY A 244 14.85 2.80 13.77
N ARG A 245 13.72 2.08 13.83
CA ARG A 245 12.64 2.38 14.78
C ARG A 245 12.94 1.89 16.19
N ARG A 246 13.67 0.77 16.32
CA ARG A 246 14.06 0.20 17.63
C ARG A 246 15.19 0.95 18.30
N GLY A 247 16.01 1.67 17.54
CA GLY A 247 17.12 2.49 18.05
C GLY A 247 16.74 3.92 18.46
N LYS A 248 15.48 4.26 18.33
CA LYS A 248 14.89 5.53 18.79
C LYS A 248 13.97 5.27 19.98
#